data_19f73ce5387d1cd22bab3c135c64e081
#
_entry.id   19f73ce5387d1cd22bab3c135c64e081
#
_cell.length_a   1.000
_cell.length_b   1.000
_cell.length_c   1.000
_cell.angle_alpha   90.00
_cell.angle_beta   90.00
_cell.angle_gamma   90.00
#
_symmetry.space_group_name_H-M   'P 1'
#
loop_
_entity.id
_entity.type
_entity.pdbx_description
1 polymer ?
#
loop_
_entity_poly.entity_id
_entity_poly.type
_entity_poly.pdbx_seq_one_letter_code
_entity_poly.pdbx_strand_id
1 'polypeptide(L)'
;PLVSKWVEDMQKILSGILQAGPSTVIITGEGGEMQGLNELLQSSLNCEVRNYIPETLGARNAGMTTCLGLFYAYKDKLPITGYTDNSLDMKAFMDSVSYRERKPNSEDTLTGKLKGMFSTSNKK
;
A
#
# COMPACT_ATOMS: atom_id res chain seq x y z
N PRO A 1 -27.56 9.14 13.25
CA PRO A 1 -27.60 10.60 13.33
C PRO A 1 -26.36 11.28 12.74
N LEU A 2 -25.12 10.85 13.07
CA LEU A 2 -23.89 11.51 12.58
C LEU A 2 -23.67 11.25 11.09
N VAL A 3 -23.82 10.02 10.65
CA VAL A 3 -23.64 9.65 9.23
C VAL A 3 -24.69 10.36 8.37
N SER A 4 -25.94 10.43 8.80
CA SER A 4 -27.00 11.12 8.06
C SER A 4 -26.69 12.62 7.89
N LYS A 5 -26.21 13.26 8.96
CA LYS A 5 -25.80 14.67 8.88
C LYS A 5 -24.63 14.88 7.92
N TRP A 6 -23.64 13.99 7.98
CA TRP A 6 -22.50 14.03 7.07
C TRP A 6 -22.93 13.87 5.60
N VAL A 7 -23.87 12.94 5.33
CA VAL A 7 -24.43 12.77 3.98
C VAL A 7 -25.17 14.02 3.49
N GLU A 8 -25.96 14.65 4.36
CA GLU A 8 -26.64 15.90 4.05
C GLU A 8 -25.65 17.03 3.71
N ASP A 9 -24.57 17.15 4.48
CA ASP A 9 -23.53 18.16 4.22
C ASP A 9 -22.78 17.88 2.91
N MET A 10 -22.47 16.61 2.61
CA MET A 10 -21.90 16.19 1.32
C MET A 10 -22.84 16.49 0.16
N GLN A 11 -24.14 16.24 0.31
CA GLN A 11 -25.15 16.54 -0.68
C GLN A 11 -25.21 18.03 -1.01
N LYS A 12 -25.13 18.89 0.00
CA LYS A 12 -25.08 20.37 -0.20
C LYS A 12 -23.82 20.79 -0.97
N ILE A 13 -22.66 20.24 -0.60
CA ILE A 13 -21.39 20.58 -1.24
C ILE A 13 -21.37 20.12 -2.71
N LEU A 14 -21.85 18.91 -2.97
CA LEU A 14 -21.78 18.28 -4.30
C LEU A 14 -22.95 18.68 -5.22
N SER A 15 -24.00 19.29 -4.70
CA SER A 15 -25.21 19.61 -5.47
C SER A 15 -24.93 20.39 -6.74
N GLY A 16 -24.03 21.37 -6.68
CA GLY A 16 -23.66 22.18 -7.85
C GLY A 16 -22.94 21.40 -8.94
N ILE A 17 -22.11 20.42 -8.55
CA ILE A 17 -21.35 19.58 -9.47
C ILE A 17 -22.26 18.50 -10.08
N LEU A 18 -23.09 17.87 -9.27
CA LEU A 18 -24.00 16.80 -9.70
C LEU A 18 -25.08 17.27 -10.65
N GLN A 19 -25.50 18.56 -10.56
CA GLN A 19 -26.45 19.16 -11.49
C GLN A 19 -25.86 19.49 -12.87
N ALA A 20 -24.52 19.55 -12.97
CA ALA A 20 -23.85 19.90 -14.22
C ALA A 20 -23.82 18.77 -15.25
N GLY A 21 -24.11 17.54 -14.85
CA GLY A 21 -24.13 16.36 -15.75
C GLY A 21 -23.98 15.02 -15.02
N PRO A 22 -23.97 13.92 -15.77
CA PRO A 22 -23.76 12.60 -15.19
C PRO A 22 -22.40 12.53 -14.52
N SER A 23 -22.39 12.21 -13.23
CA SER A 23 -21.19 12.21 -12.40
C SER A 23 -21.09 10.89 -11.63
N THR A 24 -19.88 10.42 -11.41
CA THR A 24 -19.59 9.30 -10.53
C THR A 24 -18.82 9.79 -9.31
N VAL A 25 -19.27 9.44 -8.12
CA VAL A 25 -18.59 9.75 -6.87
C VAL A 25 -17.67 8.58 -6.49
N ILE A 26 -16.41 8.87 -6.28
CA ILE A 26 -15.43 7.88 -5.83
C ILE A 26 -15.12 8.14 -4.37
N ILE A 27 -15.32 7.13 -3.53
CA ILE A 27 -15.01 7.16 -2.12
C ILE A 27 -13.69 6.41 -1.90
N THR A 28 -12.86 6.92 -1.03
CA THR A 28 -11.62 6.29 -0.64
C THR A 28 -11.29 6.59 0.82
N GLY A 29 -10.34 5.85 1.39
CA GLY A 29 -10.02 5.91 2.80
C GLY A 29 -10.82 4.91 3.64
N GLU A 30 -10.39 4.66 4.86
CA GLU A 30 -10.99 3.64 5.74
C GLU A 30 -12.49 3.89 5.99
N GLY A 31 -12.90 5.16 6.06
CA GLY A 31 -14.33 5.52 6.21
C GLY A 31 -15.19 5.06 5.03
N GLY A 32 -14.62 4.92 3.83
CA GLY A 32 -15.31 4.44 2.64
C GLY A 32 -15.68 2.96 2.68
N GLU A 33 -15.03 2.19 3.55
CA GLU A 33 -15.30 0.75 3.73
C GLU A 33 -16.49 0.48 4.69
N MET A 34 -17.12 1.53 5.21
CA MET A 34 -18.28 1.39 6.09
C MET A 34 -19.43 0.72 5.35
N GLN A 35 -19.91 -0.39 5.91
CA GLN A 35 -21.01 -1.16 5.33
C GLN A 35 -22.28 -0.31 5.19
N GLY A 36 -22.88 -0.33 4.01
CA GLY A 36 -24.10 0.42 3.69
C GLY A 36 -23.88 1.89 3.33
N LEU A 37 -22.63 2.39 3.39
CA LEU A 37 -22.35 3.79 3.06
C LEU A 37 -22.55 4.08 1.56
N ASN A 38 -22.15 3.16 0.69
CA ASN A 38 -22.32 3.33 -0.76
C ASN A 38 -23.78 3.43 -1.15
N GLU A 39 -24.60 2.54 -0.63
CA GLU A 39 -26.05 2.50 -0.90
C GLU A 39 -26.73 3.76 -0.38
N LEU A 40 -26.33 4.21 0.81
CA LEU A 40 -26.84 5.43 1.40
C LEU A 40 -26.48 6.67 0.56
N LEU A 41 -25.23 6.77 0.12
CA LEU A 41 -24.79 7.87 -0.74
C LEU A 41 -25.42 7.81 -2.13
N GLN A 42 -25.51 6.63 -2.74
CA GLN A 42 -26.20 6.47 -4.03
C GLN A 42 -27.63 6.95 -3.97
N SER A 43 -28.37 6.55 -2.94
CA SER A 43 -29.76 6.96 -2.78
C SER A 43 -29.90 8.46 -2.49
N SER A 44 -28.96 9.05 -1.75
CA SER A 44 -29.00 10.46 -1.37
C SER A 44 -28.53 11.41 -2.46
N LEU A 45 -27.51 11.02 -3.21
CA LEU A 45 -26.88 11.84 -4.26
C LEU A 45 -27.48 11.59 -5.65
N ASN A 46 -28.25 10.53 -5.82
CA ASN A 46 -28.82 10.08 -7.09
C ASN A 46 -27.77 9.98 -8.21
N CYS A 47 -26.58 9.48 -7.87
CA CYS A 47 -25.46 9.25 -8.78
C CYS A 47 -24.77 7.92 -8.47
N GLU A 48 -23.94 7.47 -9.40
CA GLU A 48 -23.13 6.29 -9.16
C GLU A 48 -22.07 6.57 -8.09
N VAL A 49 -21.95 5.67 -7.12
CA VAL A 49 -20.93 5.74 -6.06
C VAL A 49 -20.08 4.47 -6.10
N ARG A 50 -18.78 4.63 -6.13
CA ARG A 50 -17.80 3.53 -6.15
C ARG A 50 -16.77 3.70 -5.06
N ASN A 51 -16.35 2.59 -4.46
CA ASN A 51 -15.18 2.58 -3.57
C ASN A 51 -13.93 2.35 -4.38
N TYR A 52 -12.89 3.11 -4.07
CA TYR A 52 -11.56 2.92 -4.60
C TYR A 52 -10.63 2.34 -3.54
N ILE A 53 -10.05 1.20 -3.84
CA ILE A 53 -9.00 0.55 -3.05
C ILE A 53 -7.76 0.46 -3.95
N PRO A 54 -6.59 0.92 -3.48
CA PRO A 54 -5.37 0.83 -4.27
C PRO A 54 -5.01 -0.61 -4.62
N GLU A 55 -4.57 -0.85 -5.84
CA GLU A 55 -4.12 -2.17 -6.30
C GLU A 55 -2.63 -2.41 -6.08
N THR A 56 -1.92 -1.40 -5.58
CA THR A 56 -0.48 -1.46 -5.36
C THR A 56 -0.11 -2.56 -4.36
N LEU A 57 0.82 -3.41 -4.73
CA LEU A 57 1.28 -4.50 -3.87
C LEU A 57 1.82 -3.94 -2.54
N GLY A 58 1.33 -4.49 -1.43
CA GLY A 58 1.68 -4.03 -0.08
C GLY A 58 0.86 -2.84 0.44
N ALA A 59 0.01 -2.23 -0.41
CA ALA A 59 -0.83 -1.08 -0.04
C ALA A 59 -2.30 -1.25 -0.49
N ARG A 60 -2.78 -2.49 -0.54
CA ARG A 60 -4.17 -2.83 -0.93
C ARG A 60 -5.14 -2.60 0.22
N ASN A 61 -5.22 -1.35 0.65
CA ASN A 61 -6.10 -0.92 1.72
C ASN A 61 -6.55 0.51 1.40
N ALA A 62 -7.82 0.81 1.58
CA ALA A 62 -8.37 2.13 1.31
C ALA A 62 -7.70 3.24 2.14
N GLY A 63 -7.26 2.94 3.37
CA GLY A 63 -6.52 3.87 4.22
C GLY A 63 -5.16 4.29 3.64
N MET A 64 -4.55 3.47 2.78
CA MET A 64 -3.26 3.78 2.15
C MET A 64 -3.38 4.74 0.96
N THR A 65 -4.59 5.05 0.51
CA THR A 65 -4.81 5.89 -0.68
C THR A 65 -4.16 7.26 -0.57
N THR A 66 -4.26 7.91 0.59
CA THR A 66 -3.64 9.22 0.83
C THR A 66 -2.11 9.14 0.76
N CYS A 67 -1.52 8.14 1.39
CA CYS A 67 -0.07 7.94 1.36
C CYS A 67 0.44 7.68 -0.06
N LEU A 68 -0.25 6.84 -0.82
CA LEU A 68 0.07 6.59 -2.22
C LEU A 68 -0.11 7.84 -3.08
N GLY A 69 -1.19 8.59 -2.86
CA GLY A 69 -1.44 9.84 -3.55
C GLY A 69 -0.32 10.87 -3.34
N LEU A 70 0.15 11.02 -2.11
CA LEU A 70 1.31 11.87 -1.80
C LEU A 70 2.59 11.38 -2.47
N PHE A 71 2.82 10.08 -2.48
CA PHE A 71 3.98 9.49 -3.15
C PHE A 71 3.95 9.76 -4.66
N TYR A 72 2.82 9.53 -5.33
CA TYR A 72 2.68 9.79 -6.75
C TYR A 72 2.79 11.28 -7.08
N ALA A 73 2.16 12.14 -6.28
CA ALA A 73 2.26 13.59 -6.47
C ALA A 73 3.70 14.09 -6.32
N TYR A 74 4.45 13.55 -5.37
CA TYR A 74 5.87 13.86 -5.21
C TYR A 74 6.70 13.35 -6.39
N LYS A 75 6.49 12.11 -6.81
CA LYS A 75 7.17 11.51 -7.97
C LYS A 75 6.95 12.34 -9.25
N ASP A 76 5.73 12.79 -9.48
CA ASP A 76 5.40 13.58 -10.67
C ASP A 76 5.99 15.01 -10.60
N LYS A 77 6.20 15.52 -9.39
CA LYS A 77 6.80 16.83 -9.16
C LYS A 77 8.32 16.84 -9.33
N LEU A 78 8.99 15.72 -9.05
CA LEU A 78 10.45 15.61 -9.11
C LEU A 78 11.07 16.06 -10.44
N PRO A 79 10.57 15.63 -11.61
CA PRO A 79 11.11 16.06 -12.90
C PRO A 79 10.97 17.56 -13.15
N ILE A 80 9.91 18.18 -12.60
CA ILE A 80 9.62 19.61 -12.79
C ILE A 80 10.55 20.47 -11.93
N THR A 81 10.87 20.00 -10.72
CA THR A 81 11.70 20.76 -9.77
C THR A 81 13.19 20.51 -9.92
N GLY A 82 13.59 19.53 -10.73
CA GLY A 82 14.99 19.11 -10.88
C GLY A 82 15.61 18.50 -9.62
N TYR A 83 14.80 18.21 -8.61
CA TYR A 83 15.25 17.53 -7.39
C TYR A 83 15.47 16.05 -7.70
N THR A 84 16.67 15.59 -7.42
CA THR A 84 17.06 14.16 -7.56
C THR A 84 17.30 13.50 -6.22
N ASP A 85 16.96 14.17 -5.11
CA ASP A 85 17.18 13.63 -3.78
C ASP A 85 16.36 12.36 -3.56
N ASN A 86 17.08 11.29 -3.28
CA ASN A 86 16.50 10.01 -2.93
C ASN A 86 16.60 9.86 -1.40
N SER A 87 15.47 9.79 -0.73
CA SER A 87 15.41 9.53 0.71
C SER A 87 15.83 8.11 1.09
N LEU A 88 16.04 7.25 0.09
CA LEU A 88 16.45 5.88 0.27
C LEU A 88 17.98 5.77 0.20
N ASP A 89 18.61 5.25 1.23
CA ASP A 89 19.97 4.76 1.13
C ASP A 89 19.98 3.53 0.22
N MET A 90 20.31 3.73 -1.06
CA MET A 90 20.30 2.67 -2.08
C MET A 90 21.25 1.54 -1.72
N LYS A 91 22.35 1.81 -1.03
CA LYS A 91 23.29 0.76 -0.61
C LYS A 91 22.69 -0.09 0.49
N ALA A 92 22.15 0.53 1.53
CA ALA A 92 21.47 -0.19 2.63
C ALA A 92 20.26 -0.96 2.11
N PHE A 93 19.49 -0.38 1.17
CA PHE A 93 18.36 -1.05 0.54
C PHE A 93 18.81 -2.27 -0.27
N MET A 94 19.78 -2.12 -1.16
CA MET A 94 20.29 -3.23 -1.98
C MET A 94 20.91 -4.34 -1.11
N ASP A 95 21.59 -3.98 -0.02
CA ASP A 95 22.11 -4.94 0.95
C ASP A 95 21.00 -5.70 1.70
N SER A 96 19.86 -5.05 1.94
CA SER A 96 18.72 -5.69 2.62
C SER A 96 17.89 -6.59 1.70
N VAL A 97 17.79 -6.22 0.42
CA VAL A 97 16.96 -6.94 -0.59
C VAL A 97 17.77 -7.99 -1.34
N SER A 98 19.10 -7.81 -1.47
CA SER A 98 19.94 -8.82 -2.09
C SER A 98 19.93 -10.10 -1.26
N TYR A 99 19.43 -11.17 -1.86
CA TYR A 99 19.49 -12.50 -1.29
C TYR A 99 20.97 -12.90 -1.12
N ARG A 100 21.48 -12.78 0.11
CA ARG A 100 22.78 -13.38 0.43
C ARG A 100 22.56 -14.89 0.48
N GLU A 101 22.97 -15.59 -0.55
CA GLU A 101 23.19 -17.03 -0.41
C GLU A 101 24.10 -17.23 0.81
N ARG A 102 23.54 -17.70 1.91
CA ARG A 102 24.33 -18.22 3.00
C ARG A 102 25.11 -19.40 2.41
N LYS A 103 26.37 -19.17 2.11
CA LYS A 103 27.27 -20.32 1.87
C LYS A 103 27.16 -21.16 3.13
N PRO A 104 26.60 -22.37 3.06
CA PRO A 104 26.53 -23.21 4.24
C PRO A 104 27.99 -23.41 4.70
N ASN A 105 28.29 -22.99 5.94
CA ASN A 105 29.57 -23.34 6.54
C ASN A 105 29.73 -24.86 6.37
N SER A 106 30.91 -25.28 5.94
CA SER A 106 31.19 -26.72 5.71
C SER A 106 30.87 -27.59 6.93
N GLU A 107 30.78 -26.98 8.11
CA GLU A 107 30.42 -27.63 9.39
C GLU A 107 28.90 -27.78 9.57
N ASP A 108 28.08 -26.96 8.91
CA ASP A 108 26.59 -27.01 9.01
C ASP A 108 25.96 -27.99 8.02
N THR A 109 26.71 -28.46 7.06
CA THR A 109 26.24 -29.50 6.14
C THR A 109 26.25 -30.88 6.83
N LEU A 110 25.23 -31.70 6.55
CA LEU A 110 25.16 -33.10 7.04
C LEU A 110 26.47 -33.86 6.76
N THR A 111 27.08 -33.63 5.62
CA THR A 111 28.40 -34.18 5.25
C THR A 111 29.53 -33.66 6.13
N GLY A 112 29.50 -32.36 6.52
CA GLY A 112 30.50 -31.80 7.46
C GLY A 112 30.37 -32.39 8.85
N LYS A 113 29.15 -32.56 9.35
CA LYS A 113 28.88 -33.21 10.65
C LYS A 113 29.27 -34.67 10.65
N LEU A 114 28.98 -35.41 9.60
CA LEU A 114 29.41 -36.81 9.45
C LEU A 114 30.94 -36.92 9.36
N LYS A 115 31.62 -36.07 8.63
CA LYS A 115 33.07 -36.04 8.52
C LYS A 115 33.74 -35.74 9.86
N GLY A 116 33.17 -34.85 10.68
CA GLY A 116 33.60 -34.58 12.06
C GLY A 116 33.46 -35.78 12.97
N MET A 117 32.38 -36.54 12.87
CA MET A 117 32.17 -37.77 13.66
C MET A 117 33.18 -38.90 13.33
N PHE A 118 33.51 -39.06 12.07
CA PHE A 118 34.46 -40.11 11.64
C PHE A 118 35.92 -39.73 11.86
N SER A 119 36.26 -38.42 11.89
CA SER A 119 37.64 -38.00 12.16
C SER A 119 38.03 -38.08 13.62
N THR A 120 37.08 -38.10 14.56
CA THR A 120 37.32 -38.25 15.99
C THR A 120 37.54 -39.71 16.40
N SER A 121 37.17 -40.69 15.56
CA SER A 121 37.31 -42.14 15.86
C SER A 121 38.72 -42.71 15.59
N ASN A 122 39.63 -41.93 14.98
CA ASN A 122 40.96 -42.41 14.57
C ASN A 122 42.12 -41.88 15.43
N LYS A 123 41.85 -41.41 16.66
CA LYS A 123 42.89 -41.11 17.66
C LYS A 123 42.76 -42.07 18.84
N LYS A 124 43.28 -43.26 18.67
CA LYS A 124 43.75 -44.15 19.73
C LYS A 124 45.04 -44.78 19.29
#